data_b6fe0358bf02204dda49bdeeb35f371c
#
_entry.id   b6fe0358bf02204dda49bdeeb35f371c
#
_cell.length_a   1.000
_cell.length_b   1.000
_cell.length_c   1.000
_cell.angle_alpha   90.00
_cell.angle_beta   90.00
_cell.angle_gamma   90.00
#
_symmetry.space_group_name_H-M   'P 1'
#
loop_
_entity.id
_entity.type
_entity.pdbx_description
1 polymer ?
#
loop_
_entity_poly.entity_id
_entity_poly.type
_entity_poly.pdbx_seq_one_letter_code
_entity_poly.pdbx_strand_id
1 'polypeptide(L)'
;LTITGKDFVCLAARDCQLQDGDVIQVCLDTPNTYLMVKLDATLDSSLIYVPEQKWTFPIIKNENVIEARAAYRFETKKPYISVRIATKEEIKSYRNWALNPHDLQHFTGAYPHASANVETRNDATFFACNAIDGTFANLYHGPYPYQSWGINQQLDAALKIEFGREVLLDKVILTLRADFPHDNYWQQVTLKFSDGTHEVFKTVKTEQRQSFTFAKRAAEWVILTELIQADEPSPFPALTQIELFGQNK
;
A
#
# COMPACT_ATOMS: atom_id res chain seq x y z
N LEU A 1 -7.13 -19.17 -18.22
CA LEU A 1 -8.55 -18.76 -18.31
C LEU A 1 -8.64 -17.34 -18.81
N THR A 2 -9.56 -17.06 -19.72
CA THR A 2 -9.79 -15.70 -20.24
C THR A 2 -11.28 -15.38 -20.15
N ILE A 3 -11.59 -14.15 -19.75
CA ILE A 3 -12.95 -13.63 -19.75
C ILE A 3 -12.94 -12.21 -20.34
N THR A 4 -13.98 -11.88 -21.09
CA THR A 4 -14.15 -10.55 -21.69
C THR A 4 -15.52 -10.01 -21.30
N GLY A 5 -15.61 -8.72 -21.03
CA GLY A 5 -16.86 -8.05 -20.72
C GLY A 5 -16.74 -6.54 -20.91
N LYS A 6 -17.87 -5.86 -20.88
CA LYS A 6 -17.91 -4.40 -20.95
C LYS A 6 -18.04 -3.85 -19.52
N ASP A 7 -17.11 -2.98 -19.15
CA ASP A 7 -17.05 -2.26 -17.86
C ASP A 7 -16.92 -3.12 -16.60
N PHE A 8 -17.26 -4.39 -16.64
CA PHE A 8 -17.16 -5.34 -15.54
C PHE A 8 -16.85 -6.75 -16.05
N VAL A 9 -15.90 -7.40 -15.39
CA VAL A 9 -15.62 -8.82 -15.55
C VAL A 9 -15.48 -9.49 -14.18
N CYS A 10 -15.94 -10.72 -14.06
CA CYS A 10 -15.59 -11.59 -12.94
C CYS A 10 -15.18 -12.97 -13.45
N LEU A 11 -14.10 -13.49 -12.90
CA LEU A 11 -13.62 -14.85 -13.16
C LEU A 11 -13.88 -15.68 -11.92
N ALA A 12 -14.65 -16.74 -12.11
CA ALA A 12 -14.86 -17.78 -11.11
C ALA A 12 -14.57 -19.15 -11.73
N ALA A 13 -13.86 -19.99 -11.03
CA ALA A 13 -13.53 -21.32 -11.51
C ALA A 13 -13.74 -22.38 -10.44
N ARG A 14 -13.83 -23.65 -10.87
CA ARG A 14 -13.79 -24.84 -10.01
C ARG A 14 -12.50 -25.58 -10.33
N ASP A 15 -11.82 -26.08 -9.31
CA ASP A 15 -10.57 -26.84 -9.44
C ASP A 15 -9.45 -26.10 -10.22
N CYS A 16 -9.33 -24.78 -9.96
CA CYS A 16 -8.32 -23.92 -10.53
C CYS A 16 -7.54 -23.24 -9.39
N GLN A 17 -6.49 -23.84 -8.93
CA GLN A 17 -5.59 -23.24 -7.93
C GLN A 17 -4.50 -22.49 -8.65
N LEU A 18 -4.36 -21.19 -8.30
CA LEU A 18 -3.26 -20.35 -8.77
C LEU A 18 -1.93 -20.82 -8.15
N GLN A 19 -0.90 -20.94 -8.97
CA GLN A 19 0.43 -21.40 -8.57
C GLN A 19 1.40 -20.21 -8.48
N ASP A 20 2.55 -20.43 -7.82
CA ASP A 20 3.65 -19.48 -7.85
C ASP A 20 4.11 -19.26 -9.29
N GLY A 21 4.31 -17.99 -9.66
CA GLY A 21 4.66 -17.58 -11.01
C GLY A 21 3.49 -17.46 -12.01
N ASP A 22 2.28 -17.87 -11.65
CA ASP A 22 1.09 -17.53 -12.44
C ASP A 22 0.88 -16.00 -12.47
N VAL A 23 0.15 -15.53 -13.47
CA VAL A 23 -0.16 -14.11 -13.61
C VAL A 23 -1.65 -13.87 -13.83
N ILE A 24 -2.18 -12.84 -13.20
CA ILE A 24 -3.47 -12.24 -13.53
C ILE A 24 -3.20 -11.06 -14.44
N GLN A 25 -3.66 -11.12 -15.67
CA GLN A 25 -3.49 -10.05 -16.64
C GLN A 25 -4.83 -9.38 -16.92
N VAL A 26 -4.86 -8.04 -16.79
CA VAL A 26 -5.98 -7.19 -17.15
C VAL A 26 -5.61 -6.40 -18.40
N CYS A 27 -6.41 -6.57 -19.48
CA CYS A 27 -6.27 -5.81 -20.71
C CYS A 27 -7.42 -4.81 -20.83
N LEU A 28 -7.11 -3.57 -21.17
CA LEU A 28 -8.01 -2.43 -21.22
C LEU A 28 -8.07 -1.85 -22.62
N ASP A 29 -9.24 -1.38 -23.05
CA ASP A 29 -9.41 -0.72 -24.34
C ASP A 29 -8.72 0.65 -24.38
N THR A 30 -8.60 1.31 -23.23
CA THR A 30 -8.00 2.65 -23.11
C THR A 30 -6.97 2.69 -21.96
N PRO A 31 -5.89 3.46 -22.14
CA PRO A 31 -4.97 3.75 -21.02
C PRO A 31 -5.59 4.74 -20.03
N ASN A 32 -4.88 5.02 -18.94
CA ASN A 32 -5.27 5.98 -17.91
C ASN A 32 -6.62 5.64 -17.25
N THR A 33 -6.82 4.36 -16.93
CA THR A 33 -8.09 3.84 -16.46
C THR A 33 -8.07 3.60 -14.94
N TYR A 34 -9.15 4.00 -14.28
CA TYR A 34 -9.38 3.67 -12.87
C TYR A 34 -10.19 2.38 -12.76
N LEU A 35 -9.67 1.45 -12.00
CA LEU A 35 -10.31 0.15 -11.79
C LEU A 35 -10.65 -0.05 -10.31
N MET A 36 -11.79 -0.65 -10.05
CA MET A 36 -12.08 -1.30 -8.77
C MET A 36 -11.75 -2.79 -8.92
N VAL A 37 -10.80 -3.27 -8.13
CA VAL A 37 -10.26 -4.62 -8.27
C VAL A 37 -10.40 -5.43 -6.99
N LYS A 38 -10.64 -6.72 -7.13
CA LYS A 38 -10.53 -7.73 -6.07
C LYS A 38 -9.96 -9.00 -6.69
N LEU A 39 -8.69 -9.30 -6.39
CA LEU A 39 -7.98 -10.43 -7.01
C LEU A 39 -8.02 -11.71 -6.16
N ASP A 40 -8.37 -11.60 -4.88
CA ASP A 40 -8.53 -12.74 -3.97
C ASP A 40 -9.56 -12.42 -2.88
N ALA A 41 -10.11 -13.44 -2.25
CA ALA A 41 -11.07 -13.29 -1.15
C ALA A 41 -10.46 -12.60 0.09
N THR A 42 -9.14 -12.75 0.29
CA THR A 42 -8.38 -12.16 1.40
C THR A 42 -7.93 -10.72 1.14
N LEU A 43 -8.15 -10.20 -0.07
CA LEU A 43 -7.83 -8.83 -0.44
C LEU A 43 -9.10 -7.99 -0.45
N ASP A 44 -9.06 -6.84 0.18
CA ASP A 44 -10.15 -5.86 0.08
C ASP A 44 -10.22 -5.29 -1.34
N SER A 45 -11.44 -5.00 -1.78
CA SER A 45 -11.62 -4.31 -3.05
C SER A 45 -11.02 -2.91 -2.97
N SER A 46 -10.18 -2.56 -3.93
CA SER A 46 -9.51 -1.26 -3.93
C SER A 46 -9.56 -0.56 -5.28
N LEU A 47 -9.53 0.77 -5.24
CA LEU A 47 -9.41 1.61 -6.41
C LEU A 47 -7.94 1.72 -6.79
N ILE A 48 -7.60 1.24 -7.99
CA ILE A 48 -6.27 1.43 -8.58
C ILE A 48 -6.35 2.26 -9.85
N TYR A 49 -5.23 2.89 -10.22
CA TYR A 49 -5.04 3.58 -11.48
C TYR A 49 -4.04 2.86 -12.35
N VAL A 50 -4.42 2.55 -13.58
CA VAL A 50 -3.59 1.84 -14.56
C VAL A 50 -3.31 2.81 -15.72
N PRO A 51 -2.06 3.29 -15.87
CA PRO A 51 -1.71 4.25 -16.93
C PRO A 51 -1.65 3.61 -18.31
N GLU A 52 -1.34 2.32 -18.38
CA GLU A 52 -1.21 1.58 -19.64
C GLU A 52 -2.49 0.80 -19.98
N GLN A 53 -2.56 0.23 -21.19
CA GLN A 53 -3.66 -0.65 -21.59
C GLN A 53 -3.54 -2.08 -21.02
N LYS A 54 -2.52 -2.33 -20.21
CA LYS A 54 -2.24 -3.64 -19.65
C LYS A 54 -1.69 -3.53 -18.24
N TRP A 55 -2.31 -4.28 -17.32
CA TRP A 55 -1.79 -4.51 -15.98
C TRP A 55 -1.53 -6.01 -15.77
N THR A 56 -0.38 -6.34 -15.20
CA THR A 56 0.02 -7.73 -14.94
C THR A 56 0.34 -7.88 -13.46
N PHE A 57 -0.46 -8.67 -12.75
CA PHE A 57 -0.27 -8.98 -11.34
C PHE A 57 0.31 -10.39 -11.20
N PRO A 58 1.56 -10.55 -10.72
CA PRO A 58 2.15 -11.87 -10.51
C PRO A 58 1.63 -12.52 -9.23
N ILE A 59 1.40 -13.82 -9.27
CA ILE A 59 1.15 -14.64 -8.10
C ILE A 59 2.50 -15.06 -7.51
N ILE A 60 2.81 -14.61 -6.31
CA ILE A 60 4.07 -14.92 -5.63
C ILE A 60 3.74 -15.72 -4.38
N LYS A 61 4.31 -16.92 -4.25
CA LYS A 61 4.07 -17.86 -3.14
C LYS A 61 5.36 -18.38 -2.51
N ASN A 62 6.46 -17.63 -2.60
CA ASN A 62 7.68 -18.01 -1.91
C ASN A 62 7.54 -17.88 -0.38
N GLU A 63 8.38 -18.57 0.37
CA GLU A 63 8.34 -18.63 1.84
C GLU A 63 8.37 -17.25 2.49
N ASN A 64 9.17 -16.33 1.96
CA ASN A 64 9.27 -14.97 2.49
C ASN A 64 7.92 -14.21 2.38
N VAL A 65 7.28 -14.23 1.20
CA VAL A 65 6.05 -13.48 0.93
C VAL A 65 4.83 -14.07 1.66
N ILE A 66 4.80 -15.41 1.87
CA ILE A 66 3.69 -16.08 2.55
C ILE A 66 3.52 -15.56 4.00
N GLU A 67 4.60 -15.26 4.70
CA GLU A 67 4.53 -14.79 6.09
C GLU A 67 3.88 -13.41 6.22
N ALA A 68 4.02 -12.55 5.20
CA ALA A 68 3.51 -11.18 5.23
C ALA A 68 2.03 -11.05 4.81
N ARG A 69 1.28 -12.13 4.68
CA ARG A 69 -0.10 -12.10 4.18
C ARG A 69 -0.99 -13.17 4.79
N ALA A 70 -2.30 -13.04 4.61
CA ALA A 70 -3.27 -14.04 5.04
C ALA A 70 -2.94 -15.43 4.44
N ALA A 71 -2.94 -16.47 5.29
CA ALA A 71 -2.50 -17.83 4.94
C ALA A 71 -3.25 -18.44 3.74
N TYR A 72 -4.47 -17.98 3.46
CA TYR A 72 -5.29 -18.50 2.37
C TYR A 72 -5.24 -17.70 1.08
N ARG A 73 -4.39 -16.66 1.01
CA ARG A 73 -4.27 -15.80 -0.18
C ARG A 73 -3.82 -16.61 -1.38
N PHE A 74 -4.66 -16.68 -2.42
CA PHE A 74 -4.47 -17.48 -3.63
C PHE A 74 -4.35 -19.00 -3.42
N GLU A 75 -4.78 -19.52 -2.26
CA GLU A 75 -4.68 -20.96 -1.94
C GLU A 75 -5.96 -21.74 -2.28
N THR A 76 -7.05 -21.07 -2.60
CA THR A 76 -8.32 -21.74 -2.94
C THR A 76 -8.27 -22.41 -4.31
N LYS A 77 -8.94 -23.56 -4.43
CA LYS A 77 -9.24 -24.20 -5.72
C LYS A 77 -10.47 -23.60 -6.42
N LYS A 78 -11.12 -22.61 -5.79
CA LYS A 78 -12.32 -21.95 -6.30
C LYS A 78 -12.10 -20.44 -6.29
N PRO A 79 -11.16 -19.91 -7.11
CA PRO A 79 -10.86 -18.49 -7.14
C PRO A 79 -12.07 -17.71 -7.62
N TYR A 80 -12.24 -16.53 -7.04
CA TYR A 80 -13.14 -15.48 -7.51
C TYR A 80 -12.36 -14.17 -7.62
N ILE A 81 -12.29 -13.65 -8.84
CA ILE A 81 -11.60 -12.42 -9.18
C ILE A 81 -12.61 -11.50 -9.83
N SER A 82 -12.62 -10.22 -9.46
CA SER A 82 -13.45 -9.23 -10.13
C SER A 82 -12.65 -7.97 -10.45
N VAL A 83 -12.90 -7.42 -11.63
CA VAL A 83 -12.33 -6.17 -12.12
C VAL A 83 -13.43 -5.39 -12.80
N ARG A 84 -13.56 -4.11 -12.48
CA ARG A 84 -14.50 -3.20 -13.15
C ARG A 84 -13.93 -1.81 -13.29
N ILE A 85 -14.44 -1.08 -14.25
CA ILE A 85 -14.20 0.36 -14.34
C ILE A 85 -14.77 1.03 -13.08
N ALA A 86 -14.01 1.94 -12.48
CA ALA A 86 -14.50 2.70 -11.34
C ALA A 86 -15.55 3.74 -11.79
N THR A 87 -16.54 3.98 -10.95
CA THR A 87 -17.54 5.01 -11.23
C THR A 87 -16.97 6.42 -11.07
N LYS A 88 -17.63 7.40 -11.66
CA LYS A 88 -17.21 8.80 -11.52
C LYS A 88 -17.28 9.29 -10.06
N GLU A 89 -18.23 8.79 -9.29
CA GLU A 89 -18.40 9.08 -7.87
C GLU A 89 -17.23 8.53 -7.05
N GLU A 90 -16.81 7.29 -7.31
CA GLU A 90 -15.64 6.66 -6.66
C GLU A 90 -14.36 7.43 -6.97
N ILE A 91 -14.16 7.86 -8.22
CA ILE A 91 -12.99 8.63 -8.64
C ILE A 91 -12.98 10.02 -8.01
N LYS A 92 -14.14 10.66 -7.83
CA LYS A 92 -14.25 12.02 -7.28
C LYS A 92 -14.34 12.06 -5.76
N SER A 93 -14.56 10.92 -5.10
CA SER A 93 -14.75 10.87 -3.65
C SER A 93 -13.49 11.35 -2.90
N TYR A 94 -13.71 12.05 -1.78
CA TYR A 94 -12.66 12.31 -0.81
C TYR A 94 -12.29 11.00 -0.10
N ARG A 95 -11.05 10.54 -0.23
CA ARG A 95 -10.63 9.22 0.22
C ARG A 95 -9.13 9.12 0.51
N ASN A 96 -8.72 8.01 1.11
CA ASN A 96 -7.32 7.61 1.18
C ASN A 96 -6.83 7.18 -0.22
N TRP A 97 -5.95 7.97 -0.85
CA TRP A 97 -5.37 7.70 -2.16
C TRP A 97 -4.12 6.82 -2.10
N ALA A 98 -3.59 6.55 -0.91
CA ALA A 98 -2.48 5.61 -0.74
C ALA A 98 -2.94 4.15 -0.64
N LEU A 99 -4.22 3.87 -0.35
CA LEU A 99 -4.68 2.49 -0.11
C LEU A 99 -4.57 1.61 -1.36
N ASN A 100 -3.74 0.57 -1.28
CA ASN A 100 -3.64 -0.46 -2.31
C ASN A 100 -3.23 -1.83 -1.73
N PRO A 101 -4.17 -2.67 -1.28
CA PRO A 101 -3.88 -4.03 -0.83
C PRO A 101 -3.38 -4.96 -1.94
N HIS A 102 -3.41 -4.52 -3.21
CA HIS A 102 -2.87 -5.23 -4.37
C HIS A 102 -1.46 -4.73 -4.75
N ASP A 103 -0.84 -3.84 -3.96
CA ASP A 103 0.53 -3.44 -4.19
C ASP A 103 1.51 -4.55 -3.82
N LEU A 104 2.66 -4.59 -4.49
CA LEU A 104 3.74 -5.54 -4.25
C LEU A 104 5.06 -4.77 -4.08
N GLN A 105 6.09 -5.45 -3.58
CA GLN A 105 7.44 -4.87 -3.44
C GLN A 105 7.93 -4.22 -4.74
N HIS A 106 7.69 -4.88 -5.88
CA HIS A 106 8.05 -4.35 -7.19
C HIS A 106 6.82 -3.82 -7.91
N PHE A 107 6.98 -2.68 -8.56
CA PHE A 107 5.92 -2.05 -9.34
C PHE A 107 5.37 -2.99 -10.43
N THR A 108 4.06 -3.15 -10.47
CA THR A 108 3.37 -4.06 -11.40
C THR A 108 2.63 -3.35 -12.53
N GLY A 109 2.64 -2.03 -12.56
CA GLY A 109 1.92 -1.23 -13.57
C GLY A 109 0.62 -0.61 -13.07
N ALA A 110 0.33 -0.68 -11.77
CA ALA A 110 -0.85 -0.07 -11.16
C ALA A 110 -0.47 0.79 -9.95
N TYR A 111 -1.20 1.87 -9.73
CA TYR A 111 -1.00 2.81 -8.63
C TYR A 111 -2.21 2.85 -7.69
N PRO A 112 -2.01 3.27 -6.41
CA PRO A 112 -0.76 3.74 -5.81
C PRO A 112 0.26 2.62 -5.65
N HIS A 113 1.55 2.98 -5.65
CA HIS A 113 2.66 2.07 -5.40
C HIS A 113 3.58 2.65 -4.33
N ALA A 114 3.97 1.80 -3.38
CA ALA A 114 4.92 2.14 -2.33
C ALA A 114 6.29 1.52 -2.62
N SER A 115 7.33 2.33 -2.49
CA SER A 115 8.72 1.91 -2.58
C SER A 115 9.57 2.58 -1.50
N ALA A 116 10.68 1.99 -1.13
CA ALA A 116 11.58 2.56 -0.14
C ALA A 116 13.04 2.35 -0.51
N ASN A 117 13.93 3.20 0.01
CA ASN A 117 15.37 3.01 -0.14
C ASN A 117 15.94 1.95 0.80
N VAL A 118 15.13 1.47 1.76
CA VAL A 118 15.47 0.39 2.68
C VAL A 118 14.24 -0.38 3.11
N GLU A 119 14.39 -1.69 3.18
CA GLU A 119 13.41 -2.63 3.75
C GLU A 119 14.18 -3.62 4.62
N THR A 120 13.78 -3.80 5.87
CA THR A 120 14.53 -4.59 6.85
C THR A 120 14.81 -6.00 6.33
N ARG A 121 16.07 -6.35 6.16
CA ARG A 121 16.56 -7.68 5.73
C ARG A 121 16.00 -8.23 4.43
N ASN A 122 15.35 -7.39 3.61
CA ASN A 122 14.56 -7.83 2.47
C ASN A 122 13.50 -8.92 2.87
N ASP A 123 12.93 -8.77 4.05
CA ASP A 123 11.93 -9.64 4.63
C ASP A 123 10.55 -9.05 4.32
N ALA A 124 9.67 -9.84 3.72
CA ALA A 124 8.38 -9.37 3.23
C ALA A 124 7.48 -8.80 4.34
N THR A 125 7.70 -9.17 5.59
CA THR A 125 6.97 -8.60 6.73
C THR A 125 7.31 -7.13 6.99
N PHE A 126 8.36 -6.59 6.30
CA PHE A 126 8.83 -5.21 6.43
C PHE A 126 8.91 -4.44 5.10
N PHE A 127 8.26 -4.91 4.05
CA PHE A 127 8.23 -4.22 2.74
C PHE A 127 7.45 -2.90 2.77
N ALA A 128 7.80 -1.99 1.89
CA ALA A 128 7.15 -0.69 1.73
C ALA A 128 5.64 -0.82 1.43
N CYS A 129 5.25 -1.79 0.61
CA CYS A 129 3.85 -2.02 0.24
C CYS A 129 2.95 -2.37 1.44
N ASN A 130 3.51 -2.89 2.55
CA ASN A 130 2.74 -3.14 3.77
C ASN A 130 2.16 -1.85 4.36
N ALA A 131 2.87 -0.71 4.18
CA ALA A 131 2.43 0.57 4.73
C ALA A 131 1.17 1.15 4.05
N ILE A 132 0.69 0.53 2.96
CA ILE A 132 -0.49 0.98 2.20
C ILE A 132 -1.51 -0.13 1.94
N ASP A 133 -1.34 -1.30 2.55
CA ASP A 133 -2.18 -2.49 2.32
C ASP A 133 -3.54 -2.47 3.03
N GLY A 134 -3.74 -1.54 3.98
CA GLY A 134 -4.97 -1.41 4.75
C GLY A 134 -5.04 -2.31 5.98
N THR A 135 -3.94 -2.93 6.40
CA THR A 135 -3.85 -3.76 7.60
C THR A 135 -3.33 -2.94 8.78
N PHE A 136 -4.16 -2.71 9.81
CA PHE A 136 -3.86 -1.75 10.89
C PHE A 136 -3.39 -2.39 12.21
N ALA A 137 -3.17 -3.71 12.24
CA ALA A 137 -2.70 -4.39 13.45
C ALA A 137 -1.26 -3.97 13.76
N ASN A 138 -1.03 -3.28 14.88
CA ASN A 138 0.25 -2.66 15.22
C ASN A 138 0.78 -2.97 16.63
N LEU A 139 0.07 -3.80 17.42
CA LEU A 139 0.48 -4.15 18.78
C LEU A 139 1.45 -5.35 18.84
N TYR A 140 1.98 -5.75 17.68
CA TYR A 140 2.97 -6.81 17.52
C TYR A 140 3.80 -6.53 16.25
N HIS A 141 4.75 -7.40 15.90
CA HIS A 141 5.60 -7.25 14.71
C HIS A 141 5.86 -8.59 14.01
N GLY A 142 6.20 -8.55 12.73
CA GLY A 142 6.57 -9.70 11.92
C GLY A 142 5.43 -10.21 11.04
N PRO A 143 5.05 -11.51 11.12
CA PRO A 143 4.06 -12.11 10.23
C PRO A 143 2.68 -11.45 10.28
N TYR A 144 1.93 -11.64 9.17
CA TYR A 144 0.54 -11.17 9.06
C TYR A 144 -0.27 -11.54 10.33
N PRO A 145 -1.09 -10.64 10.88
CA PRO A 145 -1.46 -9.32 10.34
C PRO A 145 -0.61 -8.15 10.86
N TYR A 146 0.59 -8.39 11.37
CA TYR A 146 1.45 -7.40 12.03
C TYR A 146 2.61 -6.90 11.15
N GLN A 147 2.51 -7.08 9.84
CA GLN A 147 3.49 -6.57 8.89
C GLN A 147 3.50 -5.02 8.91
N SER A 148 4.65 -4.45 8.57
CA SER A 148 4.89 -3.01 8.59
C SER A 148 6.00 -2.64 7.60
N TRP A 149 6.28 -1.36 7.39
CA TRP A 149 7.52 -0.94 6.77
C TRP A 149 8.60 -0.76 7.84
N GLY A 150 9.67 -1.56 7.76
CA GLY A 150 10.80 -1.53 8.68
C GLY A 150 12.06 -0.93 8.03
N ILE A 151 12.72 0.01 8.74
CA ILE A 151 13.81 0.83 8.20
C ILE A 151 15.22 0.26 8.45
N ASN A 152 15.36 -0.93 9.02
CA ASN A 152 16.67 -1.56 9.30
C ASN A 152 17.67 -0.62 10.01
N GLN A 153 17.20 0.25 10.90
CA GLN A 153 17.97 1.31 11.61
C GLN A 153 18.68 2.31 10.66
N GLN A 154 18.27 2.42 9.41
CA GLN A 154 18.86 3.36 8.45
C GLN A 154 18.38 4.79 8.74
N LEU A 155 19.33 5.72 8.93
CA LEU A 155 19.01 7.09 9.34
C LEU A 155 18.40 7.95 8.23
N ASP A 156 18.74 7.67 6.97
CA ASP A 156 18.20 8.35 5.78
C ASP A 156 17.07 7.54 5.11
N ALA A 157 16.37 6.72 5.89
CA ALA A 157 15.25 5.93 5.41
C ALA A 157 14.17 6.85 4.81
N ALA A 158 13.63 6.42 3.65
CA ALA A 158 12.64 7.15 2.90
C ALA A 158 11.64 6.19 2.25
N LEU A 159 10.35 6.43 2.50
CA LEU A 159 9.22 5.73 1.90
C LEU A 159 8.55 6.64 0.89
N LYS A 160 8.50 6.22 -0.37
CA LYS A 160 7.83 6.93 -1.46
C LYS A 160 6.49 6.27 -1.78
N ILE A 161 5.44 7.07 -1.89
CA ILE A 161 4.13 6.67 -2.41
C ILE A 161 3.90 7.41 -3.73
N GLU A 162 3.75 6.67 -4.81
CA GLU A 162 3.49 7.19 -6.15
C GLU A 162 2.02 6.97 -6.51
N PHE A 163 1.41 7.96 -7.15
CA PHE A 163 0.00 7.91 -7.57
C PHE A 163 -0.16 7.69 -9.07
N GLY A 164 0.93 7.81 -9.85
CA GLY A 164 0.91 7.73 -11.32
C GLY A 164 0.22 8.89 -12.03
N ARG A 165 -0.29 9.84 -11.29
CA ARG A 165 -0.93 11.09 -11.71
C ARG A 165 -0.99 12.05 -10.54
N GLU A 166 -1.38 13.31 -10.80
CA GLU A 166 -1.63 14.26 -9.72
C GLU A 166 -2.91 13.94 -8.94
N VAL A 167 -2.81 13.96 -7.62
CA VAL A 167 -3.92 13.95 -6.66
C VAL A 167 -3.86 15.19 -5.77
N LEU A 168 -5.00 15.66 -5.28
CA LEU A 168 -5.10 16.82 -4.38
C LEU A 168 -5.15 16.30 -2.94
N LEU A 169 -4.11 16.49 -2.17
CA LEU A 169 -3.97 16.01 -0.79
C LEU A 169 -4.08 17.16 0.21
N ASP A 170 -4.69 16.91 1.37
CA ASP A 170 -4.80 17.87 2.48
C ASP A 170 -4.71 17.23 3.88
N LYS A 171 -4.54 15.90 3.96
CA LYS A 171 -4.41 15.20 5.25
C LYS A 171 -3.58 13.94 5.11
N VAL A 172 -2.73 13.69 6.10
CA VAL A 172 -2.03 12.42 6.31
C VAL A 172 -2.43 11.82 7.65
N ILE A 173 -2.57 10.48 7.70
CA ILE A 173 -2.72 9.74 8.94
C ILE A 173 -1.59 8.72 9.01
N LEU A 174 -0.91 8.66 10.15
CA LEU A 174 0.15 7.71 10.41
C LEU A 174 -0.27 6.76 11.53
N THR A 175 -0.09 5.47 11.29
CA THR A 175 -0.20 4.42 12.30
C THR A 175 1.17 3.81 12.46
N LEU A 176 1.85 4.13 13.57
CA LEU A 176 3.16 3.59 13.88
C LEU A 176 3.00 2.20 14.51
N ARG A 177 4.01 1.35 14.36
CA ARG A 177 4.07 0.10 15.12
C ARG A 177 4.25 0.42 16.62
N ALA A 178 3.58 -0.33 17.48
CA ALA A 178 3.44 -0.02 18.90
C ALA A 178 3.57 -1.25 19.79
N ASP A 179 4.50 -2.15 19.46
CA ASP A 179 4.89 -3.31 20.29
C ASP A 179 5.88 -2.88 21.38
N PHE A 180 5.45 -1.94 22.22
CA PHE A 180 6.29 -1.44 23.31
C PHE A 180 6.44 -2.48 24.44
N PRO A 181 7.64 -2.67 25.02
CA PRO A 181 8.86 -1.85 24.88
C PRO A 181 9.82 -2.29 23.75
N HIS A 182 9.45 -3.28 22.92
CA HIS A 182 10.29 -3.73 21.81
C HIS A 182 10.48 -2.63 20.75
N ASP A 183 9.45 -1.86 20.46
CA ASP A 183 9.47 -0.79 19.49
C ASP A 183 9.88 0.57 20.08
N ASN A 184 10.38 1.41 19.20
CA ASN A 184 10.49 2.86 19.37
C ASN A 184 9.45 3.55 18.45
N TYR A 185 9.48 4.88 18.40
CA TYR A 185 8.67 5.67 17.46
C TYR A 185 9.50 6.83 16.92
N TRP A 186 9.07 7.40 15.82
CA TRP A 186 9.65 8.67 15.34
C TRP A 186 8.91 9.83 15.99
N GLN A 187 9.61 10.65 16.78
CA GLN A 187 9.03 11.85 17.40
C GLN A 187 8.78 12.98 16.39
N GLN A 188 9.38 12.89 15.20
CA GLN A 188 9.17 13.80 14.09
C GLN A 188 9.37 13.06 12.78
N VAL A 189 8.55 13.41 11.78
CA VAL A 189 8.66 12.94 10.40
C VAL A 189 8.46 14.12 9.44
N THR A 190 9.06 14.04 8.25
CA THR A 190 8.85 14.99 7.16
C THR A 190 8.14 14.31 5.99
N LEU A 191 7.07 14.90 5.48
CA LEU A 191 6.40 14.51 4.26
C LEU A 191 6.76 15.50 3.16
N LYS A 192 7.52 15.04 2.14
CA LYS A 192 7.90 15.81 0.96
C LYS A 192 6.95 15.51 -0.19
N PHE A 193 6.63 16.52 -1.00
CA PHE A 193 5.70 16.42 -2.12
C PHE A 193 6.40 16.66 -3.45
N SER A 194 5.81 16.17 -4.54
CA SER A 194 6.37 16.30 -5.90
C SER A 194 6.45 17.76 -6.39
N ASP A 195 5.73 18.70 -5.78
CA ASP A 195 5.81 20.14 -6.07
C ASP A 195 7.02 20.82 -5.42
N GLY A 196 7.88 20.08 -4.70
CA GLY A 196 9.06 20.58 -3.99
C GLY A 196 8.77 21.11 -2.59
N THR A 197 7.52 21.14 -2.15
CA THR A 197 7.14 21.54 -0.78
C THR A 197 7.26 20.39 0.20
N HIS A 198 7.21 20.69 1.49
CA HIS A 198 7.22 19.70 2.55
C HIS A 198 6.41 20.14 3.76
N GLU A 199 6.01 19.18 4.59
CA GLU A 199 5.39 19.35 5.91
C GLU A 199 6.16 18.56 6.95
N VAL A 200 6.32 19.11 8.14
CA VAL A 200 6.97 18.46 9.27
C VAL A 200 5.94 18.20 10.35
N PHE A 201 5.82 16.95 10.77
CA PHE A 201 4.85 16.53 11.78
C PHE A 201 5.56 16.01 13.02
N LYS A 202 5.08 16.41 14.18
CA LYS A 202 5.47 15.83 15.47
C LYS A 202 4.46 14.75 15.85
N THR A 203 4.95 13.56 16.06
CA THR A 203 4.16 12.43 16.52
C THR A 203 4.33 12.19 18.01
N VAL A 204 3.50 11.35 18.57
CA VAL A 204 3.59 10.91 19.96
C VAL A 204 3.68 9.39 20.05
N LYS A 205 4.16 8.87 21.18
CA LYS A 205 4.21 7.44 21.46
C LYS A 205 2.79 6.92 21.73
N THR A 206 2.20 6.28 20.74
CA THR A 206 0.83 5.74 20.84
C THR A 206 0.60 4.65 19.78
N GLU A 207 -0.29 3.72 20.10
CA GLU A 207 -0.85 2.73 19.17
C GLU A 207 -1.95 3.33 18.27
N GLN A 208 -2.42 4.53 18.59
CA GLN A 208 -3.53 5.16 17.87
C GLN A 208 -3.07 5.80 16.56
N ARG A 209 -4.02 5.93 15.64
CA ARG A 209 -3.85 6.66 14.37
C ARG A 209 -3.65 8.16 14.65
N GLN A 210 -2.58 8.74 14.11
CA GLN A 210 -2.22 10.16 14.30
C GLN A 210 -2.54 10.94 13.03
N SER A 211 -3.48 11.87 13.10
CA SER A 211 -3.99 12.64 11.96
C SER A 211 -3.40 14.05 11.92
N PHE A 212 -2.89 14.43 10.75
CA PHE A 212 -2.31 15.75 10.48
C PHE A 212 -2.94 16.35 9.22
N THR A 213 -3.35 17.60 9.28
CA THR A 213 -3.88 18.36 8.16
C THR A 213 -2.88 19.40 7.68
N PHE A 214 -2.90 19.69 6.39
CA PHE A 214 -2.03 20.68 5.76
C PHE A 214 -2.78 21.41 4.64
N ALA A 215 -2.18 22.47 4.10
CA ALA A 215 -2.77 23.19 2.97
C ALA A 215 -2.88 22.27 1.75
N LYS A 216 -4.07 22.24 1.15
CA LYS A 216 -4.34 21.38 -0.04
C LYS A 216 -3.32 21.65 -1.15
N ARG A 217 -2.72 20.59 -1.66
CA ARG A 217 -1.74 20.66 -2.75
C ARG A 217 -1.85 19.48 -3.70
N ALA A 218 -1.43 19.70 -4.95
CA ALA A 218 -1.34 18.66 -5.96
C ALA A 218 -0.02 17.91 -5.81
N ALA A 219 -0.06 16.59 -5.86
CA ALA A 219 1.12 15.75 -5.79
C ALA A 219 1.00 14.53 -6.69
N GLU A 220 2.05 14.21 -7.43
CA GLU A 220 2.19 12.94 -8.17
C GLU A 220 2.77 11.84 -7.28
N TRP A 221 3.53 12.25 -6.29
CA TRP A 221 4.11 11.38 -5.27
C TRP A 221 4.34 12.15 -3.97
N VAL A 222 4.47 11.39 -2.88
CA VAL A 222 4.96 11.89 -1.60
C VAL A 222 6.12 11.03 -1.11
N ILE A 223 7.00 11.58 -0.28
CA ILE A 223 8.09 10.86 0.39
C ILE A 223 8.01 11.15 1.89
N LEU A 224 7.82 10.09 2.69
CA LEU A 224 7.98 10.14 4.15
C LEU A 224 9.46 9.89 4.46
N THR A 225 10.11 10.85 5.10
CA THR A 225 11.56 10.85 5.34
C THR A 225 11.94 11.73 6.54
N GLU A 226 13.24 11.92 6.78
CA GLU A 226 13.75 12.68 7.92
C GLU A 226 13.07 12.22 9.23
N LEU A 227 13.14 10.90 9.45
CA LEU A 227 12.48 10.18 10.52
C LEU A 227 13.31 10.32 11.81
N ILE A 228 12.97 11.29 12.67
CA ILE A 228 13.71 11.53 13.91
C ILE A 228 13.19 10.61 14.99
N GLN A 229 14.00 9.61 15.35
CA GLN A 229 13.69 8.64 16.38
C GLN A 229 13.66 9.29 17.77
N ALA A 230 12.76 8.83 18.64
CA ALA A 230 12.74 9.23 20.03
C ALA A 230 13.92 8.61 20.82
N ASP A 231 14.30 9.27 21.89
CA ASP A 231 15.33 8.77 22.82
C ASP A 231 14.72 7.67 23.74
N GLU A 232 14.58 6.47 23.17
CA GLU A 232 14.01 5.29 23.80
C GLU A 232 15.00 4.12 23.68
N PRO A 233 14.98 3.14 24.59
CA PRO A 233 15.95 2.03 24.58
C PRO A 233 15.92 1.15 23.31
N SER A 234 14.74 0.99 22.69
CA SER A 234 14.61 0.19 21.48
C SER A 234 15.03 0.98 20.23
N PRO A 235 15.81 0.38 19.32
CA PRO A 235 16.22 1.03 18.07
C PRO A 235 15.28 0.73 16.88
N PHE A 236 14.07 0.23 17.08
CA PHE A 236 13.23 -0.37 16.03
C PHE A 236 11.90 0.34 15.77
N PRO A 237 11.87 1.65 15.39
CA PRO A 237 10.64 2.25 14.93
C PRO A 237 10.24 1.66 13.57
N ALA A 238 8.93 1.52 13.35
CA ALA A 238 8.38 1.06 12.07
C ALA A 238 7.02 1.70 11.80
N LEU A 239 6.59 1.67 10.52
CA LEU A 239 5.33 2.22 10.07
C LEU A 239 4.36 1.10 9.70
N THR A 240 3.25 1.00 10.42
CA THR A 240 2.16 0.07 10.06
C THR A 240 1.38 0.58 8.87
N GLN A 241 0.87 1.84 8.91
CA GLN A 241 0.12 2.41 7.80
C GLN A 241 0.39 3.91 7.62
N ILE A 242 0.41 4.34 6.36
CA ILE A 242 0.27 5.74 5.95
C ILE A 242 -1.00 5.88 5.10
N GLU A 243 -1.86 6.81 5.48
CA GLU A 243 -3.06 7.15 4.73
C GLU A 243 -2.95 8.59 4.23
N LEU A 244 -3.23 8.82 2.96
CA LEU A 244 -3.11 10.11 2.30
C LEU A 244 -4.47 10.51 1.74
N PHE A 245 -5.16 11.38 2.45
CA PHE A 245 -6.52 11.78 2.11
C PHE A 245 -6.56 13.01 1.23
N GLY A 246 -7.53 12.98 0.32
CA GLY A 246 -7.77 14.05 -0.62
C GLY A 246 -8.75 13.67 -1.72
N GLN A 247 -8.61 14.31 -2.86
CA GLN A 247 -9.46 14.14 -4.04
C GLN A 247 -8.62 13.88 -5.28
N ASN A 248 -9.18 13.21 -6.28
CA ASN A 248 -8.58 13.19 -7.61
C ASN A 248 -8.56 14.61 -8.20
N LYS A 249 -7.50 14.96 -8.91
CA LYS A 249 -7.38 16.24 -9.61
C LYS A 249 -8.16 16.23 -10.93
#